data_073691dfede7e9e0c3c494cb425c2bcc
#
_entry.id   073691dfede7e9e0c3c494cb425c2bcc
#
_cell.length_a   1.000
_cell.length_b   1.000
_cell.length_c   1.000
_cell.angle_alpha   90.00
_cell.angle_beta   90.00
_cell.angle_gamma   90.00
#
_symmetry.space_group_name_H-M   'P 1'
#
loop_
_entity.id
_entity.type
_entity.pdbx_description
1 polymer ?
#
loop_
_entity_poly.entity_id
_entity_poly.type
_entity_poly.pdbx_seq_one_letter_code
_entity_poly.pdbx_strand_id
1 'polypeptide(L)'
;VAAFIETIVNVPADGSVTTPKLADLAVTTAKIADGSITSAKLGAGVGGAFNDFAIKTLAYTAVTRDQLIVNSASAVTITLPASPTAGNVVFIKNAGAGTVTVGRNGSNINSTASDGSLAADAAATLVFVDVTIGWKEL
;
A
#
# COMPACT_ATOMS: atom_id res chain seq x y z
N VAL A 1 17.53 -25.10 -57.33
CA VAL A 1 17.72 -23.90 -56.52
C VAL A 1 16.75 -24.01 -55.36
N ALA A 2 17.24 -24.32 -54.17
CA ALA A 2 16.42 -24.37 -52.95
C ALA A 2 16.05 -22.91 -52.58
N ALA A 3 14.76 -22.61 -52.59
CA ALA A 3 14.27 -21.33 -52.07
C ALA A 3 14.43 -21.34 -50.55
N PHE A 4 15.27 -20.47 -50.06
CA PHE A 4 15.30 -20.15 -48.62
C PHE A 4 13.98 -19.46 -48.25
N ILE A 5 13.12 -20.15 -47.50
CA ILE A 5 11.99 -19.53 -46.84
C ILE A 5 12.56 -18.87 -45.61
N GLU A 6 12.90 -17.57 -45.69
CA GLU A 6 13.09 -16.76 -44.49
C GLU A 6 11.78 -16.76 -43.73
N THR A 7 11.75 -17.39 -42.58
CA THR A 7 10.66 -17.22 -41.62
C THR A 7 10.73 -15.76 -41.11
N ILE A 8 9.96 -14.88 -41.71
CA ILE A 8 9.82 -13.51 -41.21
C ILE A 8 9.10 -13.62 -39.86
N VAL A 9 9.87 -13.60 -38.77
CA VAL A 9 9.32 -13.40 -37.44
C VAL A 9 8.90 -11.92 -37.36
N ASN A 10 7.64 -11.67 -37.65
CA ASN A 10 7.08 -10.33 -37.59
C ASN A 10 6.87 -9.96 -36.12
N VAL A 11 7.95 -9.56 -35.44
CA VAL A 11 7.87 -9.03 -34.08
C VAL A 11 7.31 -7.60 -34.20
N PRO A 12 6.14 -7.31 -33.59
CA PRO A 12 5.63 -5.94 -33.60
C PRO A 12 6.63 -4.97 -32.96
N ALA A 13 6.82 -3.80 -33.55
CA ALA A 13 7.66 -2.78 -32.97
C ALA A 13 7.09 -2.31 -31.61
N ASP A 14 7.97 -1.84 -30.73
CA ASP A 14 7.55 -1.31 -29.42
C ASP A 14 6.49 -0.22 -29.59
N GLY A 15 5.41 -0.33 -28.80
CA GLY A 15 4.27 0.59 -28.87
C GLY A 15 3.36 0.43 -30.08
N SER A 16 3.64 -0.51 -31.00
CA SER A 16 2.81 -0.73 -32.20
C SER A 16 1.45 -1.37 -31.89
N VAL A 17 1.31 -2.06 -30.76
CA VAL A 17 0.04 -2.62 -30.29
C VAL A 17 -0.68 -1.58 -29.43
N THR A 18 -1.63 -0.90 -30.03
CA THR A 18 -2.46 0.13 -29.37
C THR A 18 -3.81 -0.44 -28.95
N THR A 19 -4.53 0.28 -28.08
CA THR A 19 -5.87 -0.15 -27.61
C THR A 19 -6.83 -0.53 -28.75
N PRO A 20 -6.94 0.23 -29.84
CA PRO A 20 -7.84 -0.17 -30.96
C PRO A 20 -7.43 -1.45 -31.69
N LYS A 21 -6.18 -1.93 -31.50
CA LYS A 21 -5.68 -3.18 -32.10
C LYS A 21 -5.94 -4.42 -31.24
N LEU A 22 -6.40 -4.20 -30.01
CA LEU A 22 -6.81 -5.27 -29.10
C LEU A 22 -8.34 -5.37 -29.15
N ALA A 23 -8.86 -6.48 -29.65
CA ALA A 23 -10.30 -6.73 -29.55
C ALA A 23 -10.69 -6.91 -28.07
N ASP A 24 -11.95 -6.62 -27.76
CA ASP A 24 -12.49 -6.89 -26.43
C ASP A 24 -12.24 -8.36 -26.04
N LEU A 25 -11.80 -8.56 -24.79
CA LEU A 25 -11.45 -9.89 -24.27
C LEU A 25 -10.27 -10.59 -24.98
N ALA A 26 -9.50 -9.90 -25.81
CA ALA A 26 -8.33 -10.46 -26.49
C ALA A 26 -7.24 -10.93 -25.52
N VAL A 27 -7.12 -10.29 -24.35
CA VAL A 27 -6.22 -10.68 -23.26
C VAL A 27 -7.02 -11.40 -22.19
N THR A 28 -6.93 -12.72 -22.17
CA THR A 28 -7.57 -13.57 -21.16
C THR A 28 -6.61 -13.93 -20.03
N THR A 29 -7.13 -14.45 -18.92
CA THR A 29 -6.30 -14.91 -17.78
C THR A 29 -5.23 -15.90 -18.22
N ALA A 30 -5.55 -16.82 -19.12
CA ALA A 30 -4.60 -17.82 -19.63
C ALA A 30 -3.43 -17.20 -20.43
N LYS A 31 -3.56 -15.95 -20.90
CA LYS A 31 -2.50 -15.23 -21.64
C LYS A 31 -1.60 -14.39 -20.73
N ILE A 32 -1.94 -14.30 -19.46
CA ILE A 32 -1.16 -13.59 -18.44
C ILE A 32 -0.55 -14.65 -17.54
N ALA A 33 0.77 -14.83 -17.61
CA ALA A 33 1.45 -15.78 -16.74
C ALA A 33 1.31 -15.38 -15.28
N ASP A 34 1.24 -16.34 -14.37
CA ASP A 34 1.16 -16.11 -12.94
C ASP A 34 2.34 -15.24 -12.47
N GLY A 35 2.05 -14.25 -11.66
CA GLY A 35 3.04 -13.30 -11.14
C GLY A 35 3.54 -12.25 -12.15
N SER A 36 3.09 -12.26 -13.42
CA SER A 36 3.52 -11.27 -14.42
C SER A 36 2.93 -9.87 -14.17
N ILE A 37 1.80 -9.77 -13.45
CA ILE A 37 1.24 -8.51 -12.97
C ILE A 37 1.68 -8.31 -11.52
N THR A 38 2.71 -7.54 -11.33
CA THR A 38 3.22 -7.17 -10.00
C THR A 38 2.54 -5.91 -9.50
N SER A 39 2.63 -5.64 -8.18
CA SER A 39 2.09 -4.42 -7.58
C SER A 39 2.67 -3.14 -8.22
N ALA A 40 3.91 -3.16 -8.68
CA ALA A 40 4.54 -2.03 -9.39
C ALA A 40 3.90 -1.74 -10.76
N LYS A 41 3.20 -2.71 -11.37
CA LYS A 41 2.49 -2.55 -12.65
C LYS A 41 1.03 -2.14 -12.46
N LEU A 42 0.55 -2.14 -11.24
CA LEU A 42 -0.79 -1.71 -10.89
C LEU A 42 -0.72 -0.25 -10.42
N GLY A 43 -1.56 0.61 -10.99
CA GLY A 43 -1.68 2.00 -10.52
C GLY A 43 -2.18 2.07 -9.07
N ALA A 44 -1.94 3.20 -8.41
CA ALA A 44 -2.46 3.45 -7.08
C ALA A 44 -4.01 3.29 -7.07
N GLY A 45 -4.51 2.45 -6.18
CA GLY A 45 -5.94 2.15 -6.07
C GLY A 45 -6.42 0.86 -6.74
N VAL A 46 -5.59 0.18 -7.52
CA VAL A 46 -5.93 -1.11 -8.17
C VAL A 46 -5.51 -2.31 -7.31
N GLY A 47 -5.28 -2.20 -6.09
CA GLY A 47 -5.04 -3.31 -5.17
C GLY A 47 -5.93 -3.11 -3.97
N GLY A 48 -7.10 -3.68 -3.98
CA GLY A 48 -8.10 -3.52 -2.94
C GLY A 48 -7.75 -4.16 -1.59
N ALA A 49 -6.56 -4.73 -1.43
CA ALA A 49 -6.13 -5.36 -0.20
C ALA A 49 -5.23 -4.42 0.62
N PHE A 50 -5.31 -4.54 1.94
CA PHE A 50 -4.28 -4.04 2.83
C PHE A 50 -2.94 -4.70 2.49
N ASN A 51 -1.83 -4.05 2.82
CA ASN A 51 -0.53 -4.69 2.82
C ASN A 51 -0.55 -5.89 3.80
N ASP A 52 0.33 -6.86 3.61
CA ASP A 52 0.51 -7.92 4.60
C ASP A 52 0.91 -7.32 5.96
N PHE A 53 0.59 -8.03 7.05
CA PHE A 53 1.01 -7.61 8.38
C PHE A 53 2.54 -7.53 8.47
N ALA A 54 3.04 -6.35 8.80
CA ALA A 54 4.46 -6.10 9.00
C ALA A 54 4.79 -5.97 10.49
N ILE A 55 5.75 -6.76 10.97
CA ILE A 55 6.21 -6.68 12.35
C ILE A 55 7.27 -5.59 12.47
N LYS A 56 7.07 -4.66 13.40
CA LYS A 56 8.00 -3.55 13.71
C LYS A 56 8.50 -3.67 15.14
N THR A 57 9.80 -3.53 15.31
CA THR A 57 10.47 -3.52 16.62
C THR A 57 11.14 -2.18 16.92
N LEU A 58 11.20 -1.30 15.92
CA LEU A 58 11.82 0.03 15.95
C LEU A 58 10.85 1.08 15.39
N ALA A 59 11.19 2.36 15.55
CA ALA A 59 10.46 3.47 14.97
C ALA A 59 10.29 3.30 13.46
N TYR A 60 9.10 3.64 12.96
CA TYR A 60 8.74 3.45 11.56
C TYR A 60 7.77 4.55 11.10
N THR A 61 7.94 5.04 9.89
CA THR A 61 6.96 5.92 9.24
C THR A 61 6.04 5.06 8.36
N ALA A 62 4.78 5.04 8.74
CA ALA A 62 3.77 4.27 8.05
C ALA A 62 3.43 4.85 6.67
N VAL A 63 3.03 3.98 5.77
CA VAL A 63 2.40 4.34 4.49
C VAL A 63 0.93 3.92 4.51
N THR A 64 0.13 4.46 3.58
CA THR A 64 -1.29 4.08 3.51
C THR A 64 -1.47 2.58 3.28
N ARG A 65 -2.47 1.99 3.91
CA ARG A 65 -2.81 0.56 3.93
C ARG A 65 -1.84 -0.34 4.71
N ASP A 66 -0.90 0.23 5.45
CA ASP A 66 -0.08 -0.57 6.34
C ASP A 66 -0.91 -1.25 7.43
N GLN A 67 -0.60 -2.51 7.66
CA GLN A 67 -1.04 -3.30 8.81
C GLN A 67 0.18 -3.63 9.67
N LEU A 68 0.33 -2.92 10.78
CA LEU A 68 1.53 -2.97 11.61
C LEU A 68 1.26 -3.70 12.91
N ILE A 69 2.13 -4.66 13.23
CA ILE A 69 2.23 -5.28 14.56
C ILE A 69 3.52 -4.78 15.18
N VAL A 70 3.42 -3.95 16.20
CA VAL A 70 4.59 -3.45 16.94
C VAL A 70 4.90 -4.42 18.07
N ASN A 71 6.05 -5.06 18.00
CA ASN A 71 6.51 -6.01 19.03
C ASN A 71 7.84 -5.52 19.63
N SER A 72 7.74 -4.66 20.63
CA SER A 72 8.91 -4.08 21.32
C SER A 72 8.68 -4.04 22.81
N ALA A 73 9.71 -4.35 23.59
CA ALA A 73 9.69 -4.17 25.04
C ALA A 73 9.93 -2.70 25.45
N SER A 74 10.51 -1.90 24.55
CA SER A 74 10.74 -0.47 24.75
C SER A 74 9.71 0.37 24.02
N ALA A 75 9.54 1.64 24.42
CA ALA A 75 8.68 2.56 23.71
C ALA A 75 9.12 2.76 22.25
N VAL A 76 8.16 2.75 21.33
CA VAL A 76 8.37 2.89 19.88
C VAL A 76 7.42 3.93 19.33
N THR A 77 7.88 4.73 18.36
CA THR A 77 7.04 5.66 17.64
C THR A 77 6.71 5.12 16.25
N ILE A 78 5.44 5.00 15.94
CA ILE A 78 4.92 4.81 14.59
C ILE A 78 4.39 6.15 14.09
N THR A 79 5.05 6.72 13.09
CA THR A 79 4.70 8.02 12.52
C THR A 79 3.72 7.82 11.36
N LEU A 80 2.59 8.51 11.38
CA LEU A 80 1.58 8.45 10.32
C LEU A 80 2.09 9.12 9.02
N PRO A 81 1.51 8.83 7.85
CA PRO A 81 1.89 9.45 6.58
C PRO A 81 1.85 10.98 6.62
N ALA A 82 2.84 11.66 6.01
CA ALA A 82 3.00 13.12 6.07
C ALA A 82 2.00 13.89 5.20
N SER A 83 1.52 13.29 4.12
CA SER A 83 0.60 13.92 3.16
C SER A 83 -0.56 12.98 2.86
N PRO A 84 -1.40 12.70 3.86
CA PRO A 84 -2.51 11.78 3.67
C PRO A 84 -3.60 12.39 2.80
N THR A 85 -4.34 11.54 2.10
CA THR A 85 -5.56 11.89 1.37
C THR A 85 -6.77 11.20 2.01
N ALA A 86 -7.97 11.78 1.86
CA ALA A 86 -9.19 11.19 2.40
C ALA A 86 -9.32 9.71 2.03
N GLY A 87 -9.64 8.88 3.01
CA GLY A 87 -9.74 7.43 2.85
C GLY A 87 -8.41 6.67 3.00
N ASN A 88 -7.26 7.35 3.22
CA ASN A 88 -6.06 6.64 3.63
C ASN A 88 -6.28 5.95 4.97
N VAL A 89 -5.76 4.74 5.12
CA VAL A 89 -5.96 3.92 6.32
C VAL A 89 -4.63 3.32 6.78
N VAL A 90 -4.46 3.24 8.10
CA VAL A 90 -3.35 2.55 8.77
C VAL A 90 -3.90 1.78 9.96
N PHE A 91 -3.52 0.51 10.06
CA PHE A 91 -3.79 -0.32 11.22
C PHE A 91 -2.51 -0.50 12.05
N ILE A 92 -2.62 -0.35 13.37
CA ILE A 92 -1.50 -0.53 14.30
C ILE A 92 -1.98 -1.39 15.48
N LYS A 93 -1.31 -2.51 15.71
CA LYS A 93 -1.45 -3.34 16.93
C LYS A 93 -0.17 -3.26 17.74
N ASN A 94 -0.27 -2.89 19.00
CA ASN A 94 0.83 -3.04 19.95
C ASN A 94 0.79 -4.44 20.55
N ALA A 95 1.67 -5.33 20.12
CA ALA A 95 1.83 -6.67 20.66
C ALA A 95 3.00 -6.79 21.67
N GLY A 96 3.76 -5.69 21.85
CA GLY A 96 4.86 -5.62 22.80
C GLY A 96 4.47 -5.02 24.15
N ALA A 97 5.39 -5.06 25.13
CA ALA A 97 5.20 -4.50 26.44
C ALA A 97 5.46 -2.95 26.48
N GLY A 98 6.22 -2.42 25.53
CA GLY A 98 6.50 -0.99 25.42
C GLY A 98 5.31 -0.21 24.88
N THR A 99 5.17 1.04 25.28
CA THR A 99 4.14 1.94 24.72
C THR A 99 4.44 2.29 23.26
N VAL A 100 3.43 2.27 22.41
CA VAL A 100 3.54 2.77 21.04
C VAL A 100 2.97 4.18 20.96
N THR A 101 3.83 5.15 20.62
CA THR A 101 3.39 6.49 20.26
C THR A 101 2.95 6.50 18.81
N VAL A 102 1.76 6.98 18.52
CA VAL A 102 1.25 7.22 17.17
C VAL A 102 1.51 8.66 16.80
N GLY A 103 2.63 8.91 16.11
CA GLY A 103 3.06 10.24 15.71
C GLY A 103 2.20 10.79 14.59
N ARG A 104 1.56 11.92 14.82
CA ARG A 104 0.57 12.55 13.93
C ARG A 104 1.15 13.14 12.63
N ASN A 105 2.46 13.36 12.57
CA ASN A 105 3.18 13.89 11.40
C ASN A 105 2.55 15.15 10.77
N GLY A 106 2.15 16.11 11.61
CA GLY A 106 1.55 17.36 11.16
C GLY A 106 0.02 17.35 11.01
N SER A 107 -0.62 16.18 10.85
CA SER A 107 -2.09 16.07 10.82
C SER A 107 -2.68 15.97 12.23
N ASN A 108 -3.96 16.28 12.40
CA ASN A 108 -4.67 16.00 13.65
C ASN A 108 -4.91 14.50 13.83
N ILE A 109 -5.13 14.05 15.05
CA ILE A 109 -5.71 12.75 15.40
C ILE A 109 -6.97 13.05 16.24
N ASN A 110 -8.11 12.52 15.82
CA ASN A 110 -9.41 12.76 16.46
C ASN A 110 -9.68 14.26 16.69
N SER A 111 -9.39 15.09 15.67
CA SER A 111 -9.52 16.57 15.69
C SER A 111 -8.58 17.28 16.69
N THR A 112 -7.58 16.59 17.23
CA THR A 112 -6.65 17.13 18.22
C THR A 112 -5.22 17.15 17.65
N ALA A 113 -4.51 18.24 17.86
CA ALA A 113 -3.12 18.41 17.43
C ALA A 113 -2.13 17.78 18.43
N SER A 114 -2.36 16.51 18.78
CA SER A 114 -1.50 15.72 19.68
C SER A 114 -1.29 14.31 19.13
N ASP A 115 -0.17 13.70 19.49
CA ASP A 115 0.12 12.31 19.16
C ASP A 115 -0.79 11.37 19.96
N GLY A 116 -1.10 10.22 19.34
CA GLY A 116 -1.81 9.13 20.01
C GLY A 116 -0.87 8.23 20.81
N SER A 117 -1.45 7.37 21.64
CA SER A 117 -0.70 6.38 22.41
C SER A 117 -1.47 5.07 22.47
N LEU A 118 -0.77 3.95 22.22
CA LEU A 118 -1.30 2.60 22.39
C LEU A 118 -0.53 1.89 23.49
N ALA A 119 -1.23 1.55 24.56
CA ALA A 119 -0.69 0.68 25.62
C ALA A 119 -0.43 -0.74 25.08
N ALA A 120 0.23 -1.58 25.88
CA ALA A 120 0.38 -2.99 25.55
C ALA A 120 -1.00 -3.60 25.23
N ASP A 121 -1.02 -4.44 24.20
CA ASP A 121 -2.21 -5.12 23.68
C ASP A 121 -3.29 -4.22 23.05
N ALA A 122 -3.13 -2.91 23.03
CA ALA A 122 -4.04 -2.00 22.33
C ALA A 122 -3.85 -2.07 20.81
N ALA A 123 -4.90 -1.70 20.08
CA ALA A 123 -4.85 -1.55 18.63
C ALA A 123 -5.70 -0.35 18.21
N ALA A 124 -5.35 0.25 17.08
CA ALA A 124 -6.13 1.31 16.45
C ALA A 124 -6.19 1.10 14.94
N THR A 125 -7.35 1.33 14.37
CA THR A 125 -7.53 1.54 12.93
C THR A 125 -7.76 3.03 12.70
N LEU A 126 -6.87 3.66 11.95
CA LEU A 126 -6.90 5.11 11.71
C LEU A 126 -7.22 5.37 10.25
N VAL A 127 -8.26 6.17 10.00
CA VAL A 127 -8.65 6.62 8.65
C VAL A 127 -8.49 8.13 8.57
N PHE A 128 -7.80 8.62 7.55
CA PHE A 128 -7.71 10.05 7.31
C PHE A 128 -9.02 10.56 6.69
N VAL A 129 -9.63 11.54 7.33
CA VAL A 129 -10.90 12.12 6.90
C VAL A 129 -10.64 13.39 6.08
N ASP A 130 -10.06 14.40 6.70
CA ASP A 130 -9.73 15.70 6.11
C ASP A 130 -8.69 16.44 6.94
N VAL A 131 -8.32 17.65 6.56
CA VAL A 131 -7.30 18.45 7.26
C VAL A 131 -7.74 18.95 8.64
N THR A 132 -9.05 19.03 8.91
CA THR A 132 -9.61 19.53 10.18
C THR A 132 -9.71 18.41 11.21
N ILE A 133 -10.30 17.29 10.82
CA ILE A 133 -10.45 16.10 11.68
C ILE A 133 -9.13 15.36 11.79
N GLY A 134 -8.39 15.28 10.67
CA GLY A 134 -7.18 14.51 10.57
C GLY A 134 -7.46 13.01 10.48
N TRP A 135 -6.71 12.24 11.20
CA TRP A 135 -6.87 10.80 11.36
C TRP A 135 -7.94 10.51 12.40
N LYS A 136 -8.94 9.75 12.01
CA LYS A 136 -10.03 9.31 12.89
C LYS A 136 -9.83 7.85 13.25
N GLU A 137 -9.82 7.57 14.53
CA GLU A 137 -9.85 6.20 15.06
C GLU A 137 -11.26 5.62 14.91
N LEU A 138 -11.32 4.36 14.44
CA LEU A 138 -12.55 3.59 14.23
C LEU A 138 -12.75 2.56 15.32
#